data_c81712677ad7c165617491fa636ddd8d
#
_entry.id   c81712677ad7c165617491fa636ddd8d
#
_cell.length_a   1.000
_cell.length_b   1.000
_cell.length_c   1.000
_cell.angle_alpha   90.00
_cell.angle_beta   90.00
_cell.angle_gamma   90.00
#
_symmetry.space_group_name_H-M   'P 1'
#
loop_
_entity.id
_entity.type
_entity.pdbx_description
1 polymer ?
#
loop_
_entity_poly.entity_id
_entity_poly.type
_entity_poly.pdbx_seq_one_letter_code
_entity_poly.pdbx_strand_id
1 'polypeptide(L)'
;MRFLPRAAFAVSAVAAVVLVTGCSSLDKAQGCIEANKVISDTAAKVGSLVNDPEAMEKALRDGATKLEDVADKAGNTTLNEALQKLADSIGKLDVNNAADAAQAAQKVATDAAQALRTVAEECT
;
A
#
# COMPACT_ATOMS: atom_id res chain seq x y z
N MET A 1 58.06 16.67 6.07
CA MET A 1 57.26 15.57 5.43
C MET A 1 56.42 14.91 6.48
N ARG A 2 55.15 15.22 6.50
CA ARG A 2 54.20 14.60 7.44
C ARG A 2 53.30 13.67 6.65
N PHE A 3 53.51 12.40 6.85
CA PHE A 3 52.62 11.37 6.28
C PHE A 3 51.39 11.29 7.16
N LEU A 4 50.25 11.71 6.62
CA LEU A 4 48.95 11.48 7.24
C LEU A 4 48.47 10.09 6.89
N PRO A 5 48.13 9.26 7.87
CA PRO A 5 47.51 7.95 7.56
C PRO A 5 46.08 8.19 7.11
N ARG A 6 45.79 7.74 5.90
CA ARG A 6 44.39 7.64 5.43
C ARG A 6 43.70 6.55 6.22
N ALA A 7 42.83 6.96 7.13
CA ALA A 7 41.91 6.04 7.80
C ALA A 7 40.88 5.57 6.76
N ALA A 8 41.02 4.36 6.34
CA ALA A 8 40.00 3.67 5.54
C ALA A 8 38.83 3.32 6.46
N PHE A 9 37.72 4.04 6.32
CA PHE A 9 36.47 3.65 6.94
C PHE A 9 35.91 2.47 6.14
N ALA A 10 36.10 1.28 6.67
CA ALA A 10 35.37 0.11 6.20
C ALA A 10 33.94 0.23 6.68
N VAL A 11 33.07 0.63 5.79
CA VAL A 11 31.61 0.54 6.01
C VAL A 11 31.26 -0.92 5.89
N SER A 12 31.17 -1.60 7.02
CA SER A 12 30.61 -2.96 7.09
C SER A 12 29.11 -2.85 6.87
N ALA A 13 28.68 -3.08 5.64
CA ALA A 13 27.27 -3.32 5.36
C ALA A 13 26.89 -4.65 6.00
N VAL A 14 26.32 -4.59 7.19
CA VAL A 14 25.66 -5.75 7.79
C VAL A 14 24.38 -5.96 7.01
N ALA A 15 24.45 -6.79 5.98
CA ALA A 15 23.27 -7.38 5.37
C ALA A 15 22.66 -8.32 6.41
N ALA A 16 21.67 -7.83 7.17
CA ALA A 16 20.84 -8.69 7.99
C ALA A 16 20.00 -9.53 7.03
N VAL A 17 20.51 -10.68 6.67
CA VAL A 17 19.74 -11.74 6.01
C VAL A 17 18.81 -12.27 7.08
N VAL A 18 17.60 -11.74 7.13
CA VAL A 18 16.53 -12.34 7.92
C VAL A 18 16.19 -13.65 7.22
N LEU A 19 16.77 -14.72 7.70
CA LEU A 19 16.38 -16.08 7.30
C LEU A 19 14.98 -16.33 7.87
N VAL A 20 14.00 -16.00 7.07
CA VAL A 20 12.61 -16.32 7.39
C VAL A 20 12.42 -17.81 7.08
N THR A 21 12.53 -18.63 8.11
CA THR A 21 12.32 -20.08 8.02
C THR A 21 10.82 -20.39 8.09
N GLY A 22 10.19 -20.58 6.92
CA GLY A 22 8.81 -21.04 6.80
C GLY A 22 8.06 -20.43 5.62
N CYS A 23 7.38 -21.25 4.80
CA CYS A 23 6.63 -20.81 3.63
C CYS A 23 5.51 -19.80 3.98
N SER A 24 4.87 -19.94 5.15
CA SER A 24 3.79 -19.05 5.61
C SER A 24 4.27 -17.63 5.93
N SER A 25 5.49 -17.46 6.41
CA SER A 25 6.03 -16.13 6.72
C SER A 25 6.50 -15.39 5.46
N LEU A 26 6.89 -16.10 4.41
CA LEU A 26 7.26 -15.50 3.12
C LEU A 26 6.01 -14.97 2.41
N ASP A 27 4.93 -15.75 2.39
CA ASP A 27 3.64 -15.35 1.82
C ASP A 27 3.05 -14.16 2.57
N LYS A 28 3.16 -14.15 3.90
CA LYS A 28 2.74 -13.02 4.73
C LYS A 28 3.55 -11.76 4.41
N ALA A 29 4.87 -11.87 4.28
CA ALA A 29 5.74 -10.72 3.97
C ALA A 29 5.43 -10.15 2.57
N GLN A 30 5.22 -11.00 1.57
CA GLN A 30 4.82 -10.57 0.23
C GLN A 30 3.45 -9.90 0.24
N GLY A 31 2.47 -10.49 0.92
CA GLY A 31 1.14 -9.91 1.08
C GLY A 31 1.17 -8.52 1.72
N CYS A 32 2.03 -8.33 2.72
CA CYS A 32 2.22 -7.04 3.37
C CYS A 32 2.81 -5.98 2.42
N ILE A 33 3.83 -6.35 1.65
CA ILE A 33 4.48 -5.45 0.69
C ILE A 33 3.50 -5.08 -0.44
N GLU A 34 2.79 -6.07 -0.98
CA GLU A 34 1.80 -5.84 -2.03
C GLU A 34 0.64 -4.99 -1.53
N ALA A 35 0.13 -5.26 -0.33
CA ALA A 35 -0.94 -4.48 0.29
C ALA A 35 -0.54 -3.02 0.45
N ASN A 36 0.63 -2.76 1.03
CA ASN A 36 1.15 -1.40 1.20
C ASN A 36 1.28 -0.69 -0.16
N LYS A 37 1.84 -1.37 -1.14
CA LYS A 37 2.03 -0.82 -2.48
C LYS A 37 0.69 -0.49 -3.16
N VAL A 38 -0.26 -1.42 -3.18
CA VAL A 38 -1.56 -1.22 -3.85
C VAL A 38 -2.36 -0.12 -3.18
N ILE A 39 -2.38 -0.07 -1.84
CA ILE A 39 -3.06 1.00 -1.11
C ILE A 39 -2.46 2.37 -1.44
N SER A 40 -1.14 2.47 -1.38
CA SER A 40 -0.42 3.73 -1.64
C SER A 40 -0.57 4.18 -3.09
N ASP A 41 -0.42 3.27 -4.04
CA ASP A 41 -0.56 3.57 -5.47
C ASP A 41 -2.00 3.99 -5.81
N THR A 42 -3.00 3.32 -5.25
CA THR A 42 -4.41 3.66 -5.45
C THR A 42 -4.72 5.04 -4.89
N ALA A 43 -4.31 5.32 -3.67
CA ALA A 43 -4.52 6.62 -3.04
C ALA A 43 -3.85 7.77 -3.81
N ALA A 44 -2.60 7.56 -4.24
CA ALA A 44 -1.86 8.55 -5.02
C ALA A 44 -2.52 8.80 -6.38
N LYS A 45 -2.93 7.74 -7.08
CA LYS A 45 -3.57 7.84 -8.38
C LYS A 45 -4.93 8.56 -8.28
N VAL A 46 -5.75 8.20 -7.33
CA VAL A 46 -7.03 8.86 -7.07
C VAL A 46 -6.81 10.34 -6.73
N GLY A 47 -5.83 10.64 -5.88
CA GLY A 47 -5.49 12.02 -5.53
C GLY A 47 -5.05 12.89 -6.71
N SER A 48 -4.44 12.29 -7.73
CA SER A 48 -4.00 13.00 -8.94
C SER A 48 -5.12 13.23 -9.97
N LEU A 49 -6.27 12.59 -9.82
CA LEU A 49 -7.37 12.59 -10.79
C LEU A 49 -8.58 13.43 -10.36
N VAL A 50 -8.42 14.31 -9.40
CA VAL A 50 -9.52 15.16 -8.88
C VAL A 50 -10.16 16.05 -9.96
N ASN A 51 -9.43 16.35 -11.02
CA ASN A 51 -9.92 17.16 -12.15
C ASN A 51 -10.43 16.31 -13.34
N ASP A 52 -10.40 14.99 -13.21
CA ASP A 52 -10.85 14.06 -14.25
C ASP A 52 -11.75 12.97 -13.64
N PRO A 53 -13.07 13.24 -13.52
CA PRO A 53 -14.02 12.31 -12.91
C PRO A 53 -14.08 10.94 -13.58
N GLU A 54 -14.03 10.89 -14.91
CA GLU A 54 -14.06 9.62 -15.65
C GLU A 54 -12.83 8.74 -15.35
N ALA A 55 -11.65 9.35 -15.41
CA ALA A 55 -10.40 8.65 -15.10
C ALA A 55 -10.36 8.22 -13.63
N MET A 56 -10.90 9.03 -12.72
CA MET A 56 -11.00 8.68 -11.31
C MET A 56 -11.93 7.49 -11.08
N GLU A 57 -13.08 7.45 -11.70
CA GLU A 57 -13.99 6.32 -11.59
C GLU A 57 -13.33 5.01 -12.02
N LYS A 58 -12.62 5.04 -13.13
CA LYS A 58 -11.83 3.90 -13.59
C LYS A 58 -10.72 3.52 -12.60
N ALA A 59 -10.01 4.50 -12.07
CA ALA A 59 -8.95 4.26 -11.08
C ALA A 59 -9.49 3.64 -9.78
N LEU A 60 -10.67 4.05 -9.33
CA LEU A 60 -11.36 3.48 -8.18
C LEU A 60 -11.73 2.02 -8.42
N ARG A 61 -12.27 1.68 -9.57
CA ARG A 61 -12.61 0.30 -9.94
C ARG A 61 -11.35 -0.57 -10.04
N ASP A 62 -10.33 -0.10 -10.73
CA ASP A 62 -9.05 -0.81 -10.88
C ASP A 62 -8.38 -1.02 -9.52
N GLY A 63 -8.41 -0.01 -8.67
CA GLY A 63 -7.89 -0.08 -7.31
C GLY A 63 -8.63 -1.08 -6.44
N ALA A 64 -9.96 -1.08 -6.49
CA ALA A 64 -10.79 -2.04 -5.77
C ALA A 64 -10.47 -3.48 -6.20
N THR A 65 -10.37 -3.75 -7.49
CA THR A 65 -10.02 -5.08 -8.02
C THR A 65 -8.64 -5.53 -7.54
N LYS A 66 -7.65 -4.65 -7.58
CA LYS A 66 -6.30 -4.98 -7.09
C LYS A 66 -6.26 -5.25 -5.60
N LEU A 67 -7.04 -4.50 -4.81
CA LEU A 67 -7.16 -4.72 -3.37
C LEU A 67 -7.81 -6.05 -3.05
N GLU A 68 -8.84 -6.45 -3.79
CA GLU A 68 -9.46 -7.77 -3.66
C GLU A 68 -8.47 -8.88 -3.98
N ASP A 69 -7.69 -8.76 -5.05
CA ASP A 69 -6.67 -9.73 -5.42
C ASP A 69 -5.60 -9.89 -4.33
N VAL A 70 -5.16 -8.80 -3.74
CA VAL A 70 -4.19 -8.83 -2.63
C VAL A 70 -4.83 -9.39 -1.36
N ALA A 71 -6.09 -9.06 -1.09
CA ALA A 71 -6.84 -9.60 0.04
C ALA A 71 -6.93 -11.12 -0.03
N ASP A 72 -7.25 -11.67 -1.20
CA ASP A 72 -7.35 -13.12 -1.41
C ASP A 72 -6.00 -13.84 -1.20
N LYS A 73 -4.89 -13.16 -1.48
CA LYS A 73 -3.55 -13.69 -1.28
C LYS A 73 -3.03 -13.49 0.14
N ALA A 74 -3.65 -12.62 0.92
CA ALA A 74 -3.22 -12.35 2.28
C ALA A 74 -3.53 -13.55 3.19
N GLY A 75 -2.51 -14.14 3.76
CA GLY A 75 -2.63 -15.28 4.67
C GLY A 75 -3.12 -14.93 6.07
N ASN A 76 -3.41 -13.66 6.34
CA ASN A 76 -3.86 -13.13 7.61
C ASN A 76 -5.31 -12.65 7.50
N THR A 77 -6.20 -13.17 8.35
CA THR A 77 -7.63 -12.85 8.32
C THR A 77 -7.91 -11.36 8.55
N THR A 78 -7.25 -10.74 9.52
CA THR A 78 -7.43 -9.31 9.83
C THR A 78 -7.00 -8.44 8.66
N LEU A 79 -5.88 -8.74 8.03
CA LEU A 79 -5.39 -8.04 6.85
C LEU A 79 -6.34 -8.23 5.66
N ASN A 80 -6.79 -9.46 5.42
CA ASN A 80 -7.76 -9.78 4.37
C ASN A 80 -9.05 -8.95 4.54
N GLU A 81 -9.62 -8.94 5.73
CA GLU A 81 -10.84 -8.17 6.03
C GLU A 81 -10.64 -6.66 5.84
N ALA A 82 -9.50 -6.14 6.27
CA ALA A 82 -9.18 -4.72 6.10
C ALA A 82 -9.06 -4.33 4.62
N LEU A 83 -8.42 -5.17 3.82
CA LEU A 83 -8.26 -4.94 2.38
C LEU A 83 -9.60 -5.08 1.63
N GLN A 84 -10.42 -6.07 1.98
CA GLN A 84 -11.77 -6.22 1.41
C GLN A 84 -12.65 -5.03 1.76
N LYS A 85 -12.61 -4.58 3.00
CA LYS A 85 -13.37 -3.41 3.44
C LYS A 85 -12.96 -2.15 2.68
N LEU A 86 -11.66 -1.96 2.45
CA LEU A 86 -11.16 -0.85 1.65
C LEU A 86 -11.61 -0.98 0.18
N ALA A 87 -11.51 -2.18 -0.39
CA ALA A 87 -11.96 -2.45 -1.75
C ALA A 87 -13.45 -2.15 -1.93
N ASP A 88 -14.29 -2.61 -1.01
CA ASP A 88 -15.73 -2.34 -1.01
C ASP A 88 -16.03 -0.84 -0.88
N SER A 89 -15.35 -0.17 0.02
CA SER A 89 -15.51 1.28 0.22
C SER A 89 -15.18 2.07 -1.03
N ILE A 90 -14.06 1.74 -1.68
CA ILE A 90 -13.61 2.38 -2.92
C ILE A 90 -14.55 2.02 -4.09
N GLY A 91 -14.94 0.77 -4.20
CA GLY A 91 -15.80 0.28 -5.29
C GLY A 91 -17.22 0.85 -5.28
N LYS A 92 -17.68 1.35 -4.14
CA LYS A 92 -19.00 1.97 -3.98
C LYS A 92 -19.02 3.48 -4.25
N LEU A 93 -17.86 4.09 -4.47
CA LEU A 93 -17.77 5.52 -4.74
C LEU A 93 -18.22 5.84 -6.16
N ASP A 94 -19.23 6.69 -6.28
CA ASP A 94 -19.70 7.23 -7.56
C ASP A 94 -19.10 8.61 -7.79
N VAL A 95 -18.51 8.81 -8.96
CA VAL A 95 -17.88 10.07 -9.33
C VAL A 95 -18.47 10.57 -10.64
N ASN A 96 -19.36 11.56 -10.55
CA ASN A 96 -20.09 12.12 -11.69
C ASN A 96 -19.61 13.53 -12.09
N ASN A 97 -18.93 14.21 -11.17
CA ASN A 97 -18.47 15.59 -11.36
C ASN A 97 -17.23 15.89 -10.49
N ALA A 98 -16.68 17.08 -10.64
CA ALA A 98 -15.48 17.50 -9.90
C ALA A 98 -15.68 17.54 -8.37
N ALA A 99 -16.86 17.88 -7.88
CA ALA A 99 -17.16 17.89 -6.46
C ALA A 99 -17.17 16.46 -5.89
N ASP A 100 -17.77 15.51 -6.60
CA ASP A 100 -17.75 14.09 -6.24
C ASP A 100 -16.31 13.56 -6.26
N ALA A 101 -15.51 13.94 -7.25
CA ALA A 101 -14.11 13.57 -7.35
C ALA A 101 -13.30 14.03 -6.14
N ALA A 102 -13.50 15.28 -5.69
CA ALA A 102 -12.83 15.80 -4.51
C ALA A 102 -13.22 15.04 -3.23
N GLN A 103 -14.51 14.75 -3.05
CA GLN A 103 -15.00 13.96 -1.91
C GLN A 103 -14.47 12.54 -1.94
N ALA A 104 -14.47 11.91 -3.11
CA ALA A 104 -13.92 10.55 -3.29
C ALA A 104 -12.42 10.53 -2.94
N ALA A 105 -11.65 11.49 -3.40
CA ALA A 105 -10.23 11.60 -3.08
C ALA A 105 -9.98 11.70 -1.57
N GLN A 106 -10.74 12.52 -0.87
CA GLN A 106 -10.65 12.66 0.59
C GLN A 106 -11.01 11.37 1.30
N LYS A 107 -12.08 10.70 0.88
CA LYS A 107 -12.51 9.44 1.47
C LYS A 107 -11.47 8.34 1.25
N VAL A 108 -10.97 8.21 0.03
CA VAL A 108 -9.90 7.24 -0.28
C VAL A 108 -8.66 7.52 0.57
N ALA A 109 -8.25 8.77 0.70
CA ALA A 109 -7.09 9.13 1.52
C ALA A 109 -7.28 8.72 3.00
N THR A 110 -8.45 8.96 3.56
CA THR A 110 -8.78 8.60 4.95
C THR A 110 -8.82 7.09 5.13
N ASP A 111 -9.54 6.39 4.26
CA ASP A 111 -9.71 4.93 4.33
C ASP A 111 -8.37 4.22 4.06
N ALA A 112 -7.57 4.72 3.11
CA ALA A 112 -6.23 4.21 2.83
C ALA A 112 -5.29 4.39 4.03
N ALA A 113 -5.32 5.54 4.69
CA ALA A 113 -4.51 5.78 5.90
C ALA A 113 -4.87 4.80 7.02
N GLN A 114 -6.14 4.50 7.20
CA GLN A 114 -6.60 3.52 8.17
C GLN A 114 -6.15 2.11 7.80
N ALA A 115 -6.29 1.73 6.53
CA ALA A 115 -5.83 0.43 6.04
C ALA A 115 -4.31 0.27 6.19
N LEU A 116 -3.53 1.32 5.89
CA LEU A 116 -2.07 1.30 6.08
C LEU A 116 -1.66 1.11 7.54
N ARG A 117 -2.41 1.65 8.49
CA ARG A 117 -2.19 1.38 9.92
C ARG A 117 -2.39 -0.10 10.24
N THR A 118 -3.46 -0.69 9.74
CA THR A 118 -3.72 -2.13 9.92
C THR A 118 -2.60 -2.96 9.29
N VAL A 119 -2.15 -2.60 8.08
CA VAL A 119 -1.00 -3.26 7.45
C VAL A 119 0.24 -3.16 8.34
N ALA A 120 0.54 -1.98 8.87
CA ALA A 120 1.68 -1.79 9.77
C ALA A 120 1.58 -2.64 11.04
N GLU A 121 0.40 -2.75 11.64
CA GLU A 121 0.16 -3.54 12.85
C GLU A 121 0.30 -5.05 12.58
N GLU A 122 -0.27 -5.53 11.48
CA GLU A 122 -0.28 -6.95 11.13
C GLU A 122 1.03 -7.43 10.49
N CYS A 123 1.85 -6.52 10.00
CA CYS A 123 3.07 -6.82 9.25
C CYS A 123 4.37 -6.59 10.05
N THR A 124 4.26 -6.32 11.31
CA THR A 124 5.42 -6.19 12.22
C THR A 124 5.72 -7.45 13.01
#